data_88983eb0c166c55108f8aba3dda35afd
#
_entry.id   88983eb0c166c55108f8aba3dda35afd
#
_cell.length_a   1.000
_cell.length_b   1.000
_cell.length_c   1.000
_cell.angle_alpha   90.00
_cell.angle_beta   90.00
_cell.angle_gamma   90.00
#
_symmetry.space_group_name_H-M   'P 1'
#
loop_
_entity.id
_entity.type
_entity.pdbx_description
1 polymer ?
#
loop_
_entity_poly.entity_id
_entity_poly.type
_entity_poly.pdbx_seq_one_letter_code
_entity_poly.pdbx_strand_id
1 'polypeptide(L)'
;FVGFVHEFNEPGDAAPITVAGQPILLIKNVNGSINAFHNSCSHRCLKLVDEPINVGSMLSCPYHSWTYNLDGDLCATPFFGGREHHPEGFNMAEHGLHSVKIAIWHDWIFVNLNNDCEDFDEYAEPLINNFKDIDFKKIHPVATLDFGEIATNWKFLMENFIEPYHVQFVHRTTTNQPLEDHYTI
;
A
#
# COMPACT_ATOMS: atom_id res chain seq x y z
N PHE A 1 -0.08 3.15 -6.98
CA PHE A 1 -1.28 2.58 -6.36
C PHE A 1 -0.98 1.16 -5.86
N VAL A 2 -1.45 0.83 -4.65
CA VAL A 2 -1.09 -0.45 -4.01
C VAL A 2 -2.24 -1.14 -3.29
N GLY A 3 -3.42 -0.56 -3.20
CA GLY A 3 -4.58 -1.17 -2.55
C GLY A 3 -5.62 -0.14 -2.13
N PHE A 4 -6.65 -0.59 -1.44
CA PHE A 4 -7.76 0.23 -1.00
C PHE A 4 -7.86 0.31 0.52
N VAL A 5 -8.29 1.46 1.04
CA VAL A 5 -8.47 1.65 2.49
C VAL A 5 -9.56 0.73 3.06
N HIS A 6 -10.63 0.47 2.28
CA HIS A 6 -11.74 -0.39 2.71
C HIS A 6 -11.35 -1.87 2.90
N GLU A 7 -10.18 -2.29 2.40
CA GLU A 7 -9.65 -3.65 2.63
C GLU A 7 -9.14 -3.85 4.06
N PHE A 8 -8.93 -2.75 4.79
CA PHE A 8 -8.47 -2.74 6.18
C PHE A 8 -9.65 -2.37 7.09
N ASN A 9 -10.26 -3.36 7.75
CA ASN A 9 -11.46 -3.16 8.56
C ASN A 9 -11.13 -2.76 10.01
N GLU A 10 -10.19 -3.50 10.64
CA GLU A 10 -9.88 -3.35 12.06
C GLU A 10 -8.43 -2.89 12.28
N PRO A 11 -8.14 -2.18 13.39
CA PRO A 11 -6.76 -1.94 13.79
C PRO A 11 -5.96 -3.24 13.87
N GLY A 12 -4.74 -3.20 13.35
CA GLY A 12 -3.89 -4.38 13.25
C GLY A 12 -4.06 -5.18 11.95
N ASP A 13 -5.03 -4.86 11.09
CA ASP A 13 -5.07 -5.45 9.76
C ASP A 13 -3.80 -5.09 9.00
N ALA A 14 -3.11 -6.11 8.54
CA ALA A 14 -1.80 -6.02 7.91
C ALA A 14 -1.79 -6.78 6.58
N ALA A 15 -1.36 -6.12 5.52
CA ALA A 15 -1.28 -6.69 4.18
C ALA A 15 0.12 -6.55 3.60
N PRO A 16 0.79 -7.66 3.27
CA PRO A 16 2.06 -7.65 2.55
C PRO A 16 1.81 -7.41 1.05
N ILE A 17 2.59 -6.52 0.47
CA ILE A 17 2.58 -6.23 -0.96
C ILE A 17 4.00 -6.21 -1.51
N THR A 18 4.14 -6.24 -2.84
CA THR A 18 5.45 -6.09 -3.48
C THR A 18 5.42 -4.90 -4.43
N VAL A 19 6.32 -3.96 -4.24
CA VAL A 19 6.45 -2.76 -5.07
C VAL A 19 7.85 -2.69 -5.64
N ALA A 20 7.98 -2.72 -6.96
CA ALA A 20 9.28 -2.74 -7.66
C ALA A 20 10.26 -3.79 -7.09
N GLY A 21 9.77 -4.98 -6.74
CA GLY A 21 10.55 -6.07 -6.16
C GLY A 21 10.87 -5.90 -4.67
N GLN A 22 10.42 -4.84 -4.01
CA GLN A 22 10.60 -4.62 -2.58
C GLN A 22 9.38 -5.11 -1.79
N PRO A 23 9.58 -5.89 -0.71
CA PRO A 23 8.50 -6.30 0.16
C PRO A 23 8.07 -5.12 1.05
N ILE A 24 6.82 -4.71 0.95
CA ILE A 24 6.20 -3.65 1.73
C ILE A 24 5.08 -4.23 2.57
N LEU A 25 4.84 -3.63 3.72
CA LEU A 25 3.79 -3.99 4.65
C LEU A 25 2.90 -2.76 4.89
N LEU A 26 1.62 -2.90 4.60
CA LEU A 26 0.59 -1.93 4.98
C LEU A 26 -0.05 -2.40 6.28
N ILE A 27 -0.23 -1.51 7.27
CA ILE A 27 -0.86 -1.83 8.55
C ILE A 27 -1.84 -0.72 8.94
N LYS A 28 -3.06 -1.11 9.32
CA LYS A 28 -4.03 -0.18 9.91
C LYS A 28 -3.71 0.09 11.38
N ASN A 29 -3.55 1.37 11.70
CA ASN A 29 -3.29 1.82 13.06
C ASN A 29 -4.58 1.97 13.88
N VAL A 30 -4.46 2.09 15.19
CA VAL A 30 -5.58 2.28 16.13
C VAL A 30 -6.36 3.58 15.90
N ASN A 31 -5.71 4.61 15.34
CA ASN A 31 -6.36 5.87 14.98
C ASN A 31 -7.08 5.83 13.62
N GLY A 32 -7.07 4.67 12.94
CA GLY A 32 -7.68 4.46 11.64
C GLY A 32 -6.79 4.81 10.43
N SER A 33 -5.61 5.39 10.64
CA SER A 33 -4.64 5.61 9.56
C SER A 33 -4.03 4.29 9.10
N ILE A 34 -3.52 4.28 7.87
CA ILE A 34 -2.73 3.15 7.35
C ILE A 34 -1.27 3.60 7.29
N ASN A 35 -0.40 2.82 7.87
CA ASN A 35 1.04 3.00 7.81
C ASN A 35 1.65 2.04 6.77
N ALA A 36 2.75 2.45 6.16
CA ALA A 36 3.53 1.63 5.23
C ALA A 36 4.97 1.50 5.71
N PHE A 37 5.48 0.27 5.72
CA PHE A 37 6.85 -0.05 6.12
C PHE A 37 7.49 -1.01 5.12
N HIS A 38 8.81 -1.06 5.08
CA HIS A 38 9.49 -2.22 4.52
C HIS A 38 9.12 -3.45 5.35
N ASN A 39 8.64 -4.51 4.71
CA ASN A 39 8.24 -5.77 5.36
C ASN A 39 9.45 -6.58 5.76
N SER A 40 10.23 -6.06 6.71
CA SER A 40 11.54 -6.57 7.09
C SER A 40 11.85 -6.22 8.54
N CYS A 41 12.17 -7.22 9.34
CA CYS A 41 12.59 -7.04 10.72
C CYS A 41 13.95 -6.34 10.80
N SER A 42 14.06 -5.29 11.63
CA SER A 42 15.29 -4.51 11.81
C SER A 42 16.44 -5.30 12.44
N HIS A 43 16.19 -6.49 12.98
CA HIS A 43 17.24 -7.35 13.53
C HIS A 43 18.06 -8.07 12.46
N ARG A 44 17.41 -8.88 11.62
CA ARG A 44 18.05 -9.73 10.58
C ARG A 44 17.25 -9.81 9.29
N CYS A 45 16.50 -8.79 8.97
CA CYS A 45 15.79 -8.62 7.70
C CYS A 45 14.83 -9.76 7.34
N LEU A 46 14.36 -10.55 8.33
CA LEU A 46 13.33 -11.54 8.06
C LEU A 46 12.02 -10.82 7.70
N LYS A 47 11.33 -11.31 6.70
CA LYS A 47 9.99 -10.86 6.33
C LYS A 47 9.03 -11.08 7.49
N LEU A 48 8.25 -10.07 7.87
CA LEU A 48 7.43 -10.08 9.07
C LEU A 48 6.04 -10.70 8.83
N VAL A 49 5.46 -10.43 7.67
CA VAL A 49 4.12 -10.88 7.30
C VAL A 49 4.16 -11.45 5.88
N ASP A 50 3.68 -12.67 5.69
CA ASP A 50 3.67 -13.35 4.39
C ASP A 50 2.32 -13.27 3.68
N GLU A 51 1.23 -13.22 4.44
CA GLU A 51 -0.15 -13.18 3.94
C GLU A 51 -0.95 -12.14 4.73
N PRO A 52 -2.06 -11.60 4.18
CA PRO A 52 -2.94 -10.70 4.93
C PRO A 52 -3.40 -11.33 6.25
N ILE A 53 -3.21 -10.60 7.35
CA ILE A 53 -3.51 -11.06 8.70
C ILE A 53 -3.85 -9.87 9.60
N ASN A 54 -4.62 -10.09 10.65
CA ASN A 54 -4.72 -9.14 11.76
C ASN A 54 -3.68 -9.48 12.83
N VAL A 55 -2.73 -8.57 13.07
CA VAL A 55 -1.65 -8.74 14.06
C VAL A 55 -2.02 -8.25 15.45
N GLY A 56 -3.26 -7.77 15.64
CA GLY A 56 -3.70 -7.13 16.88
C GLY A 56 -3.00 -5.80 17.12
N SER A 57 -2.58 -5.55 18.35
CA SER A 57 -1.91 -4.29 18.73
C SER A 57 -0.39 -4.28 18.53
N MET A 58 0.21 -5.42 18.23
CA MET A 58 1.66 -5.60 18.15
C MET A 58 2.03 -6.59 17.05
N LEU A 59 3.06 -6.26 16.29
CA LEU A 59 3.66 -7.11 15.27
C LEU A 59 4.93 -7.76 15.81
N SER A 60 4.95 -9.09 15.94
CA SER A 60 6.12 -9.82 16.43
C SER A 60 6.84 -10.58 15.31
N CYS A 61 8.15 -10.40 15.24
CA CYS A 61 8.99 -11.13 14.30
C CYS A 61 9.01 -12.63 14.66
N PRO A 62 8.71 -13.54 13.72
CA PRO A 62 8.65 -14.96 14.01
C PRO A 62 10.04 -15.59 14.28
N TYR A 63 11.13 -14.86 14.05
CA TYR A 63 12.49 -15.38 14.24
C TYR A 63 12.97 -15.25 15.70
N HIS A 64 12.98 -14.00 16.23
CA HIS A 64 13.50 -13.74 17.59
C HIS A 64 12.54 -12.90 18.44
N SER A 65 11.27 -12.83 18.03
CA SER A 65 10.21 -12.11 18.74
C SER A 65 10.51 -10.62 18.99
N TRP A 66 11.31 -9.98 18.13
CA TRP A 66 11.36 -8.52 18.13
C TRP A 66 9.96 -8.00 17.81
N THR A 67 9.44 -7.16 18.69
CA THR A 67 8.04 -6.76 18.64
C THR A 67 7.92 -5.26 18.41
N TYR A 68 7.07 -4.91 17.46
CA TYR A 68 6.82 -3.54 17.02
C TYR A 68 5.36 -3.16 17.31
N ASN A 69 5.12 -1.88 17.63
CA ASN A 69 3.76 -1.35 17.64
C ASN A 69 3.26 -1.08 16.20
N LEU A 70 2.02 -0.63 16.05
CA LEU A 70 1.44 -0.34 14.75
C LEU A 70 1.99 0.94 14.10
N ASP A 71 2.76 1.75 14.84
CA ASP A 71 3.52 2.89 14.32
C ASP A 71 4.93 2.49 13.84
N GLY A 72 5.30 1.22 14.01
CA GLY A 72 6.59 0.68 13.59
C GLY A 72 7.71 0.83 14.63
N ASP A 73 7.43 1.36 15.81
CA ASP A 73 8.43 1.48 16.86
C ASP A 73 8.75 0.13 17.47
N LEU A 74 10.02 -0.15 17.71
CA LEU A 74 10.46 -1.35 18.41
C LEU A 74 10.12 -1.25 19.91
N CYS A 75 9.29 -2.18 20.40
CA CYS A 75 8.78 -2.18 21.77
C CYS A 75 9.40 -3.26 22.64
N ALA A 76 9.86 -4.39 22.07
CA ALA A 76 10.45 -5.48 22.84
C ALA A 76 11.47 -6.27 22.01
N THR A 77 12.52 -6.72 22.68
CA THR A 77 13.61 -7.56 22.12
C THR A 77 13.97 -8.67 23.10
N PRO A 78 13.12 -9.70 23.23
CA PRO A 78 13.30 -10.75 24.24
C PRO A 78 14.67 -11.41 24.15
N PHE A 79 15.38 -11.48 25.29
CA PHE A 79 16.70 -12.11 25.44
C PHE A 79 17.84 -11.49 24.61
N PHE A 80 17.61 -10.35 23.96
CA PHE A 80 18.66 -9.67 23.20
C PHE A 80 19.66 -8.99 24.18
N GLY A 81 20.86 -9.55 24.28
CA GLY A 81 21.88 -9.13 25.24
C GLY A 81 21.80 -9.81 26.62
N GLY A 82 20.84 -10.74 26.82
CA GLY A 82 20.64 -11.48 28.06
C GLY A 82 19.19 -11.44 28.57
N ARG A 83 19.00 -11.91 29.79
CA ARG A 83 17.64 -12.06 30.35
C ARG A 83 17.02 -10.73 30.78
N GLU A 84 17.85 -9.77 31.21
CA GLU A 84 17.37 -8.53 31.84
C GLU A 84 18.06 -7.26 31.32
N HIS A 85 18.96 -7.40 30.32
CA HIS A 85 19.77 -6.29 29.85
C HIS A 85 19.85 -6.31 28.30
N HIS A 86 19.79 -5.11 27.72
CA HIS A 86 20.24 -4.90 26.35
C HIS A 86 21.77 -4.75 26.31
N PRO A 87 22.42 -5.02 25.17
CA PRO A 87 23.83 -4.69 24.98
C PRO A 87 24.09 -3.20 25.27
N GLU A 88 25.25 -2.90 25.76
CA GLU A 88 25.67 -1.52 26.00
C GLU A 88 25.56 -0.70 24.70
N GLY A 89 24.94 0.47 24.80
CA GLY A 89 24.74 1.37 23.67
C GLY A 89 23.55 1.01 22.75
N PHE A 90 22.80 -0.07 23.04
CA PHE A 90 21.61 -0.40 22.26
C PHE A 90 20.45 0.54 22.60
N ASN A 91 19.94 1.23 21.55
CA ASN A 91 18.78 2.12 21.66
C ASN A 91 17.64 1.59 20.82
N MET A 92 16.56 1.14 21.45
CA MET A 92 15.38 0.59 20.74
C MET A 92 14.77 1.58 19.74
N ALA A 93 14.80 2.87 20.05
CA ALA A 93 14.23 3.89 19.17
C ALA A 93 14.93 4.00 17.80
N GLU A 94 16.14 3.49 17.67
CA GLU A 94 16.89 3.47 16.41
C GLU A 94 16.62 2.22 15.56
N HIS A 95 15.83 1.29 16.08
CA HIS A 95 15.59 -0.02 15.49
C HIS A 95 14.10 -0.29 15.17
N GLY A 96 13.32 0.76 14.95
CA GLY A 96 11.97 0.66 14.43
C GLY A 96 11.92 0.09 12.99
N LEU A 97 10.73 -0.16 12.48
CA LEU A 97 10.53 -0.50 11.08
C LEU A 97 10.85 0.71 10.19
N HIS A 98 11.43 0.44 9.04
CA HIS A 98 11.71 1.48 8.06
C HIS A 98 10.41 1.90 7.37
N SER A 99 9.98 3.14 7.59
CA SER A 99 8.78 3.70 6.97
C SER A 99 8.94 3.89 5.47
N VAL A 100 7.83 3.74 4.76
CA VAL A 100 7.68 4.05 3.34
C VAL A 100 6.68 5.19 3.21
N LYS A 101 6.97 6.18 2.37
CA LYS A 101 6.07 7.31 2.16
C LYS A 101 4.74 6.80 1.60
N ILE A 102 3.65 7.17 2.25
CA ILE A 102 2.28 6.77 1.90
C ILE A 102 1.43 8.01 1.67
N ALA A 103 0.52 7.92 0.71
CA ALA A 103 -0.56 8.87 0.52
C ALA A 103 -1.88 8.14 0.34
N ILE A 104 -2.95 8.73 0.85
CA ILE A 104 -4.31 8.22 0.68
C ILE A 104 -5.13 9.30 -0.02
N TRP A 105 -5.66 8.95 -1.19
CA TRP A 105 -6.59 9.80 -1.92
C TRP A 105 -7.93 9.08 -2.03
N HIS A 106 -8.92 9.55 -1.28
CA HIS A 106 -10.22 8.89 -1.08
C HIS A 106 -10.05 7.48 -0.49
N ASP A 107 -10.27 6.43 -1.29
CA ASP A 107 -10.13 5.03 -0.88
C ASP A 107 -8.86 4.38 -1.45
N TRP A 108 -8.08 5.09 -2.25
CA TRP A 108 -6.87 4.58 -2.89
C TRP A 108 -5.63 4.84 -2.05
N ILE A 109 -4.81 3.80 -1.89
CA ILE A 109 -3.52 3.86 -1.20
C ILE A 109 -2.40 3.94 -2.23
N PHE A 110 -1.53 4.92 -2.07
CA PHE A 110 -0.32 5.11 -2.87
C PHE A 110 0.91 5.05 -1.98
N VAL A 111 1.99 4.49 -2.47
CA VAL A 111 3.30 4.49 -1.78
C VAL A 111 4.39 5.00 -2.71
N ASN A 112 5.42 5.59 -2.13
CA ASN A 112 6.63 5.96 -2.83
C ASN A 112 7.84 5.43 -2.04
N LEU A 113 8.69 4.62 -2.70
CA LEU A 113 9.88 4.03 -2.07
C LEU A 113 11.01 5.06 -1.90
N ASN A 114 10.95 6.16 -2.64
CA ASN A 114 11.85 7.28 -2.45
C ASN A 114 11.22 8.28 -1.48
N ASN A 115 11.67 8.26 -0.21
CA ASN A 115 11.14 9.15 0.84
C ASN A 115 11.44 10.65 0.59
N ASP A 116 12.31 10.97 -0.38
CA ASP A 116 12.64 12.32 -0.82
C ASP A 116 11.90 12.68 -2.12
N CYS A 117 10.62 12.41 -2.19
CA CYS A 117 9.76 12.79 -3.32
C CYS A 117 8.84 13.97 -2.93
N GLU A 118 8.33 14.67 -3.94
CA GLU A 118 7.28 15.69 -3.78
C GLU A 118 6.05 15.15 -3.06
N ASP A 119 5.22 16.02 -2.56
CA ASP A 119 3.97 15.60 -1.93
C ASP A 119 2.98 15.08 -2.97
N PHE A 120 2.16 14.10 -2.56
CA PHE A 120 1.22 13.44 -3.46
C PHE A 120 0.22 14.42 -4.08
N ASP A 121 -0.25 15.40 -3.33
CA ASP A 121 -1.21 16.38 -3.81
C ASP A 121 -0.61 17.28 -4.90
N GLU A 122 0.67 17.59 -4.82
CA GLU A 122 1.41 18.30 -5.86
C GLU A 122 1.61 17.42 -7.10
N TYR A 123 2.06 16.18 -6.91
CA TYR A 123 2.22 15.20 -7.98
C TYR A 123 0.91 14.90 -8.72
N ALA A 124 -0.18 14.75 -7.98
CA ALA A 124 -1.48 14.35 -8.49
C ALA A 124 -2.41 15.54 -8.80
N GLU A 125 -1.94 16.80 -8.69
CA GLU A 125 -2.76 17.99 -8.89
C GLU A 125 -3.64 17.96 -10.15
N PRO A 126 -3.13 17.58 -11.34
CA PRO A 126 -3.98 17.51 -12.53
C PRO A 126 -5.12 16.51 -12.41
N LEU A 127 -4.85 15.36 -11.79
CA LEU A 127 -5.85 14.33 -11.54
C LEU A 127 -6.90 14.81 -10.53
N ILE A 128 -6.46 15.36 -9.41
CA ILE A 128 -7.32 15.88 -8.34
C ILE A 128 -8.25 16.95 -8.91
N ASN A 129 -7.74 17.87 -9.72
CA ASN A 129 -8.51 18.93 -10.34
C ASN A 129 -9.58 18.40 -11.31
N ASN A 130 -9.29 17.34 -12.05
CA ASN A 130 -10.25 16.74 -12.97
C ASN A 130 -11.40 16.02 -12.24
N PHE A 131 -11.15 15.52 -11.04
CA PHE A 131 -12.15 14.79 -10.25
C PHE A 131 -12.81 15.63 -9.13
N LYS A 132 -12.52 16.94 -9.05
CA LYS A 132 -13.02 17.84 -7.97
C LYS A 132 -14.54 17.89 -7.83
N ASP A 133 -15.28 17.67 -8.93
CA ASP A 133 -16.74 17.73 -8.95
C ASP A 133 -17.39 16.39 -8.61
N ILE A 134 -16.59 15.34 -8.38
CA ILE A 134 -17.08 14.03 -7.99
C ILE A 134 -17.15 13.91 -6.47
N ASP A 135 -18.33 13.62 -5.95
CA ASP A 135 -18.52 13.32 -4.53
C ASP A 135 -18.19 11.86 -4.24
N PHE A 136 -16.90 11.59 -4.01
CA PHE A 136 -16.40 10.23 -3.72
C PHE A 136 -17.02 9.60 -2.47
N LYS A 137 -17.62 10.38 -1.55
CA LYS A 137 -18.31 9.83 -0.37
C LYS A 137 -19.56 9.04 -0.74
N LYS A 138 -20.07 9.23 -1.96
CA LYS A 138 -21.22 8.48 -2.50
C LYS A 138 -20.82 7.25 -3.29
N ILE A 139 -19.52 7.05 -3.51
CA ILE A 139 -18.98 5.91 -4.24
C ILE A 139 -18.58 4.86 -3.21
N HIS A 140 -19.10 3.65 -3.36
CA HIS A 140 -18.81 2.53 -2.47
C HIS A 140 -18.25 1.35 -3.27
N PRO A 141 -17.28 0.62 -2.74
CA PRO A 141 -16.79 -0.60 -3.37
C PRO A 141 -17.92 -1.62 -3.46
N VAL A 142 -18.02 -2.31 -4.58
CA VAL A 142 -19.05 -3.32 -4.82
C VAL A 142 -18.43 -4.71 -4.83
N ALA A 143 -17.33 -4.89 -5.56
CA ALA A 143 -16.60 -6.15 -5.66
C ALA A 143 -15.22 -5.91 -6.24
N THR A 144 -14.27 -6.78 -5.89
CA THR A 144 -12.98 -6.92 -6.55
C THR A 144 -13.03 -8.14 -7.46
N LEU A 145 -12.68 -7.97 -8.72
CA LEU A 145 -12.55 -9.06 -9.69
C LEU A 145 -11.07 -9.28 -9.97
N ASP A 146 -10.57 -10.44 -9.61
CA ASP A 146 -9.20 -10.86 -9.92
C ASP A 146 -9.22 -11.69 -11.21
N PHE A 147 -8.59 -11.17 -12.25
CA PHE A 147 -8.45 -11.85 -13.55
C PHE A 147 -7.18 -12.72 -13.60
N GLY A 148 -6.44 -12.81 -12.51
CA GLY A 148 -5.19 -13.56 -12.43
C GLY A 148 -4.06 -12.93 -13.26
N GLU A 149 -3.06 -13.75 -13.57
CA GLU A 149 -1.91 -13.33 -14.39
C GLU A 149 -2.27 -13.31 -15.87
N ILE A 150 -2.06 -12.18 -16.52
CA ILE A 150 -2.23 -12.01 -17.96
C ILE A 150 -0.84 -11.99 -18.61
N ALA A 151 -0.61 -12.88 -19.58
CA ALA A 151 0.68 -13.02 -20.28
C ALA A 151 0.93 -11.86 -21.26
N THR A 152 1.03 -10.65 -20.75
CA THR A 152 1.32 -9.45 -21.53
C THR A 152 2.17 -8.45 -20.73
N ASN A 153 2.80 -7.51 -21.44
CA ASN A 153 3.45 -6.39 -20.78
C ASN A 153 2.38 -5.38 -20.34
N TRP A 154 2.42 -4.96 -19.10
CA TRP A 154 1.48 -3.99 -18.53
C TRP A 154 1.38 -2.68 -19.35
N LYS A 155 2.46 -2.26 -20.02
CA LYS A 155 2.46 -1.05 -20.85
C LYS A 155 1.49 -1.18 -22.02
N PHE A 156 1.43 -2.35 -22.66
CA PHE A 156 0.46 -2.59 -23.75
C PHE A 156 -0.98 -2.57 -23.26
N LEU A 157 -1.24 -3.05 -22.04
CA LEU A 157 -2.56 -2.92 -21.43
C LEU A 157 -2.92 -1.45 -21.22
N MET A 158 -1.99 -0.66 -20.70
CA MET A 158 -2.21 0.77 -20.51
C MET A 158 -2.42 1.50 -21.84
N GLU A 159 -1.57 1.25 -22.84
CA GLU A 159 -1.72 1.85 -24.17
C GLU A 159 -3.09 1.52 -24.79
N ASN A 160 -3.52 0.26 -24.70
CA ASN A 160 -4.84 -0.15 -25.22
C ASN A 160 -5.97 0.51 -24.42
N PHE A 161 -5.81 0.72 -23.11
CA PHE A 161 -6.86 1.27 -22.27
C PHE A 161 -7.06 2.78 -22.48
N ILE A 162 -5.98 3.53 -22.68
CA ILE A 162 -6.04 4.98 -22.88
C ILE A 162 -6.32 5.40 -24.33
N GLU A 163 -6.25 4.47 -25.29
CA GLU A 163 -6.49 4.71 -26.69
C GLU A 163 -7.96 4.39 -27.01
N PRO A 164 -8.82 5.36 -27.35
CA PRO A 164 -10.24 5.11 -27.63
C PRO A 164 -10.53 4.64 -29.05
N TYR A 165 -9.56 4.68 -29.98
CA TYR A 165 -9.79 4.44 -31.41
C TYR A 165 -10.34 3.04 -31.71
N HIS A 166 -9.92 2.00 -30.98
CA HIS A 166 -10.39 0.63 -31.15
C HIS A 166 -11.85 0.43 -30.68
N VAL A 167 -12.36 1.27 -29.77
CA VAL A 167 -13.65 1.09 -29.09
C VAL A 167 -14.79 0.91 -30.06
N GLN A 168 -14.87 1.75 -31.09
CA GLN A 168 -15.94 1.66 -32.10
C GLN A 168 -15.89 0.38 -32.96
N PHE A 169 -14.73 -0.22 -33.09
CA PHE A 169 -14.51 -1.40 -33.95
C PHE A 169 -14.57 -2.70 -33.17
N VAL A 170 -13.97 -2.72 -31.98
CA VAL A 170 -13.86 -3.92 -31.13
C VAL A 170 -15.02 -4.03 -30.16
N HIS A 171 -15.45 -2.92 -29.56
CA HIS A 171 -16.47 -2.89 -28.51
C HIS A 171 -17.87 -2.49 -28.98
N ARG A 172 -18.22 -2.81 -30.21
CA ARG A 172 -19.49 -2.41 -30.86
C ARG A 172 -20.77 -2.81 -30.10
N THR A 173 -20.70 -3.86 -29.30
CA THR A 173 -21.85 -4.38 -28.54
C THR A 173 -21.79 -4.00 -27.04
N THR A 174 -20.71 -3.42 -26.59
CA THR A 174 -20.50 -3.12 -25.17
C THR A 174 -20.50 -1.63 -24.86
N THR A 175 -20.41 -0.77 -25.89
CA THR A 175 -20.54 0.68 -25.74
C THR A 175 -21.37 1.28 -26.87
N ASN A 176 -22.18 2.29 -26.53
CA ASN A 176 -22.95 3.10 -27.46
C ASN A 176 -22.38 4.52 -27.57
N GLN A 177 -21.26 4.81 -26.94
CA GLN A 177 -20.67 6.15 -26.93
C GLN A 177 -19.97 6.42 -28.27
N PRO A 178 -20.24 7.56 -28.92
CA PRO A 178 -19.51 7.99 -30.10
C PRO A 178 -18.04 8.30 -29.76
N LEU A 179 -17.15 8.23 -30.75
CA LEU A 179 -15.72 8.43 -30.59
C LEU A 179 -15.37 9.84 -30.02
N GLU A 180 -16.13 10.84 -30.42
CA GLU A 180 -15.95 12.21 -29.96
C GLU A 180 -16.21 12.41 -28.46
N ASP A 181 -16.91 11.47 -27.80
CA ASP A 181 -17.15 11.50 -26.36
C ASP A 181 -15.99 10.86 -25.57
N HIS A 182 -15.02 10.25 -26.26
CA HIS A 182 -13.85 9.65 -25.64
C HIS A 182 -12.69 10.63 -25.68
N TYR A 183 -12.09 10.90 -24.52
CA TYR A 183 -10.88 11.70 -24.42
C TYR A 183 -9.96 11.14 -23.34
N THR A 184 -8.68 11.35 -23.53
CA THR A 184 -7.64 11.01 -22.52
C THR A 184 -7.13 12.31 -21.91
N ILE A 185 -7.03 12.33 -20.61
CA ILE A 185 -6.55 13.46 -19.82
C ILE A 185 -5.05 13.36 -19.64
#